data_04d94e5bef37e417c635bdf4799a6b27
#
_entry.id   04d94e5bef37e417c635bdf4799a6b27
#
_cell.length_a   1.000
_cell.length_b   1.000
_cell.length_c   1.000
_cell.angle_alpha   90.00
_cell.angle_beta   90.00
_cell.angle_gamma   90.00
#
_symmetry.space_group_name_H-M   'P 1'
#
loop_
_entity.id
_entity.type
_entity.pdbx_description
1 polymer ?
#
loop_
_entity_poly.entity_id
_entity_poly.type
_entity_poly.pdbx_seq_one_letter_code
_entity_poly.pdbx_strand_id
1 'polypeptide(L)'
;MMSRHFRYQQTLAGSYKAWMVMVCALLVACQSPREALQQLAQEHGRQVEVLPGDAFPLLIFAPQAAEKTTRLRVYLEGDGHAWSTATQPSLDPSPHNLLVPRLAVDDPTPNAYLARPCQFVMAAACQSALWTNRRFSQDVVTRLSQALDQLKQRYGNREFELVGYSGGAALALLLAAQRNDVTQVQTLAGNLSPRLWATMKGLSPLDGSLDPLDYRERLALLPQRHLIGEADLIIPSGLADRYQQALDSPLSEYIHVRGASHDRGWEATWSRWVKTPLIHEDPKIDDEQVRLKTPEYLSP
;
A
#
# COMPACT_ATOMS: atom_id res chain seq x y z
N MET A 1 13.94 -47.50 56.48
CA MET A 1 14.48 -47.48 55.09
C MET A 1 13.48 -47.03 54.04
N MET A 2 12.35 -46.39 54.37
CA MET A 2 11.24 -46.02 53.49
C MET A 2 11.17 -44.49 53.10
N SER A 3 12.10 -43.66 53.57
CA SER A 3 11.98 -42.19 53.40
C SER A 3 12.76 -41.61 52.21
N ARG A 4 13.65 -42.41 51.56
CA ARG A 4 14.44 -41.87 50.41
C ARG A 4 13.78 -42.02 49.03
N HIS A 5 12.90 -43.00 48.84
CA HIS A 5 12.21 -43.18 47.54
C HIS A 5 11.13 -42.15 47.27
N PHE A 6 10.47 -41.62 48.30
CA PHE A 6 9.38 -40.63 48.11
C PHE A 6 9.88 -39.24 47.68
N ARG A 7 11.09 -38.84 48.07
CA ARG A 7 11.68 -37.56 47.63
C ARG A 7 12.19 -37.58 46.19
N TYR A 8 12.60 -38.75 45.68
CA TYR A 8 13.10 -38.86 44.31
C TYR A 8 11.97 -38.75 43.26
N GLN A 9 10.78 -39.26 43.57
CA GLN A 9 9.62 -39.15 42.66
C GLN A 9 9.06 -37.72 42.60
N GLN A 10 9.14 -36.93 43.66
CA GLN A 10 8.66 -35.53 43.65
C GLN A 10 9.59 -34.60 42.85
N THR A 11 10.88 -34.85 42.83
CA THR A 11 11.85 -34.05 42.05
C THR A 11 11.73 -34.31 40.54
N LEU A 12 11.44 -35.56 40.13
CA LEU A 12 11.23 -35.90 38.74
C LEU A 12 9.93 -35.28 38.18
N ALA A 13 8.84 -35.30 38.96
CA ALA A 13 7.55 -34.68 38.56
C ALA A 13 7.64 -33.15 38.41
N GLY A 14 8.47 -32.47 39.22
CA GLY A 14 8.74 -31.04 39.10
C GLY A 14 9.54 -30.69 37.85
N SER A 15 10.52 -31.52 37.51
CA SER A 15 11.36 -31.35 36.32
C SER A 15 10.56 -31.53 35.00
N TYR A 16 9.64 -32.50 34.96
CA TYR A 16 8.77 -32.71 33.79
C TYR A 16 7.82 -31.52 33.52
N LYS A 17 7.24 -30.95 34.58
CA LYS A 17 6.38 -29.78 34.47
C LYS A 17 7.15 -28.55 34.00
N ALA A 18 8.34 -28.32 34.51
CA ALA A 18 9.22 -27.23 34.07
C ALA A 18 9.68 -27.43 32.62
N TRP A 19 10.01 -28.64 32.21
CA TRP A 19 10.37 -28.97 30.81
C TRP A 19 9.20 -28.81 29.86
N MET A 20 7.99 -29.23 30.25
CA MET A 20 6.77 -29.10 29.46
C MET A 20 6.38 -27.63 29.25
N VAL A 21 6.51 -26.79 30.27
CA VAL A 21 6.29 -25.32 30.15
C VAL A 21 7.36 -24.67 29.26
N MET A 22 8.62 -25.11 29.38
CA MET A 22 9.71 -24.59 28.54
C MET A 22 9.57 -25.01 27.06
N VAL A 23 9.11 -26.24 26.79
CA VAL A 23 8.83 -26.69 25.41
C VAL A 23 7.61 -25.99 24.82
N CYS A 24 6.57 -25.73 25.60
CA CYS A 24 5.42 -24.91 25.13
C CYS A 24 5.79 -23.45 24.86
N ALA A 25 6.74 -22.87 25.61
CA ALA A 25 7.24 -21.53 25.40
C ALA A 25 8.10 -21.39 24.12
N LEU A 26 8.70 -22.48 23.65
CA LEU A 26 9.48 -22.50 22.40
C LEU A 26 8.60 -22.69 21.14
N LEU A 27 7.32 -22.99 21.31
CA LEU A 27 6.32 -23.05 20.24
C LEU A 27 5.66 -21.69 19.97
N VAL A 28 6.29 -20.57 20.32
CA VAL A 28 5.93 -19.26 19.74
C VAL A 28 6.28 -19.34 18.26
N ALA A 29 5.36 -19.92 17.50
CA ALA A 29 5.47 -20.09 16.08
C ALA A 29 5.73 -18.71 15.44
N CYS A 30 6.66 -18.63 14.51
CA CYS A 30 6.79 -17.49 13.62
C CYS A 30 5.43 -17.34 12.94
N GLN A 31 4.68 -16.32 13.34
CA GLN A 31 3.38 -16.00 12.73
C GLN A 31 3.63 -15.67 11.28
N SER A 32 2.90 -16.31 10.38
CA SER A 32 3.00 -15.99 8.96
C SER A 32 2.46 -14.56 8.69
N PRO A 33 2.95 -13.87 7.64
CA PRO A 33 2.42 -12.55 7.28
C PRO A 33 0.89 -12.54 7.10
N ARG A 34 0.33 -13.63 6.59
CA ARG A 34 -1.12 -13.78 6.41
C ARG A 34 -1.87 -13.89 7.74
N GLU A 35 -1.35 -14.67 8.69
CA GLU A 35 -1.95 -14.78 10.04
C GLU A 35 -1.90 -13.45 10.78
N ALA A 36 -0.77 -12.73 10.70
CA ALA A 36 -0.63 -11.41 11.28
C ALA A 36 -1.65 -10.41 10.68
N LEU A 37 -1.86 -10.44 9.36
CA LEU A 37 -2.87 -9.63 8.69
C LEU A 37 -4.29 -10.01 9.12
N GLN A 38 -4.59 -11.30 9.26
CA GLN A 38 -5.89 -11.78 9.73
C GLN A 38 -6.18 -11.31 11.16
N GLN A 39 -5.19 -11.39 12.04
CA GLN A 39 -5.31 -10.91 13.40
C GLN A 39 -5.59 -9.41 13.43
N LEU A 40 -4.80 -8.60 12.73
CA LEU A 40 -5.00 -7.15 12.61
C LEU A 40 -6.42 -6.82 12.14
N ALA A 41 -6.89 -7.48 11.09
CA ALA A 41 -8.22 -7.27 10.54
C ALA A 41 -9.32 -7.60 11.57
N GLN A 42 -9.20 -8.73 12.28
CA GLN A 42 -10.16 -9.16 13.30
C GLN A 42 -10.25 -8.17 14.48
N GLU A 43 -9.08 -7.68 14.96
CA GLU A 43 -9.00 -6.70 16.05
C GLU A 43 -9.74 -5.39 15.70
N HIS A 44 -9.89 -5.08 14.41
CA HIS A 44 -10.54 -3.85 13.92
C HIS A 44 -11.89 -4.11 13.23
N GLY A 45 -12.51 -5.28 13.46
CA GLY A 45 -13.83 -5.61 12.88
C GLY A 45 -13.84 -5.68 11.36
N ARG A 46 -12.70 -6.02 10.74
CA ARG A 46 -12.56 -6.22 9.29
C ARG A 46 -12.52 -7.71 8.96
N GLN A 47 -12.90 -8.07 7.73
CA GLN A 47 -12.75 -9.42 7.21
C GLN A 47 -11.66 -9.48 6.15
N VAL A 48 -10.78 -10.46 6.30
CA VAL A 48 -9.81 -10.82 5.26
C VAL A 48 -10.47 -11.77 4.30
N GLU A 49 -10.48 -11.40 3.03
CA GLU A 49 -11.10 -12.17 1.96
C GLU A 49 -10.12 -12.35 0.79
N VAL A 50 -10.42 -13.33 -0.05
CA VAL A 50 -9.72 -13.53 -1.31
C VAL A 50 -10.69 -13.22 -2.45
N LEU A 51 -10.43 -12.14 -3.18
CA LEU A 51 -11.15 -11.82 -4.40
C LEU A 51 -10.70 -12.78 -5.51
N PRO A 52 -11.64 -13.54 -6.10
CA PRO A 52 -11.31 -14.42 -7.19
C PRO A 52 -10.85 -13.63 -8.43
N GLY A 53 -10.00 -14.25 -9.24
CA GLY A 53 -9.55 -13.72 -10.52
C GLY A 53 -9.00 -14.83 -11.37
N ASP A 54 -9.06 -14.68 -12.68
CA ASP A 54 -8.71 -15.74 -13.63
C ASP A 54 -7.27 -16.24 -13.49
N ALA A 55 -6.32 -15.31 -13.29
CA ALA A 55 -4.91 -15.64 -13.13
C ALA A 55 -4.42 -15.51 -11.69
N PHE A 56 -4.82 -14.42 -11.01
CA PHE A 56 -4.28 -14.06 -9.70
C PHE A 56 -5.41 -13.74 -8.72
N PRO A 57 -5.67 -14.58 -7.71
CA PRO A 57 -6.49 -14.18 -6.58
C PRO A 57 -5.80 -13.03 -5.83
N LEU A 58 -6.58 -12.09 -5.31
CA LEU A 58 -6.06 -10.97 -4.52
C LEU A 58 -6.62 -11.04 -3.11
N LEU A 59 -5.76 -10.85 -2.13
CA LEU A 59 -6.22 -10.70 -0.77
C LEU A 59 -6.65 -9.25 -0.54
N ILE A 60 -7.84 -9.10 0.05
CA ILE A 60 -8.34 -7.81 0.53
C ILE A 60 -8.73 -7.92 1.99
N PHE A 61 -8.81 -6.79 2.67
CA PHE A 61 -9.73 -6.65 3.77
C PHE A 61 -10.64 -5.43 3.58
N ALA A 62 -11.88 -5.59 3.99
CA ALA A 62 -12.93 -4.62 3.80
C ALA A 62 -13.88 -4.63 5.00
N PRO A 63 -14.72 -3.61 5.21
CA PRO A 63 -15.77 -3.63 6.23
C PRO A 63 -16.67 -4.85 6.07
N GLN A 64 -17.13 -5.43 7.18
CA GLN A 64 -18.06 -6.55 7.15
C GLN A 64 -19.43 -6.15 6.57
N ALA A 65 -19.90 -4.95 6.89
CA ALA A 65 -21.15 -4.42 6.33
C ALA A 65 -20.85 -3.62 5.05
N ALA A 66 -21.55 -3.96 3.98
CA ALA A 66 -21.52 -3.20 2.74
C ALA A 66 -22.37 -1.92 2.91
N GLU A 67 -21.90 -0.95 3.66
CA GLU A 67 -22.52 0.36 3.66
C GLU A 67 -22.32 0.99 2.27
N LYS A 68 -23.43 1.39 1.64
CA LYS A 68 -23.37 2.09 0.37
C LYS A 68 -22.62 3.42 0.57
N THR A 69 -21.58 3.60 -0.19
CA THR A 69 -20.80 4.84 -0.19
C THR A 69 -20.71 5.41 -1.60
N THR A 70 -20.66 6.74 -1.71
CA THR A 70 -20.43 7.36 -3.01
C THR A 70 -18.99 7.22 -3.45
N ARG A 71 -18.04 7.27 -2.50
CA ARG A 71 -16.60 7.23 -2.70
C ARG A 71 -15.98 6.16 -1.79
N LEU A 72 -15.12 5.31 -2.34
CA LEU A 72 -14.39 4.29 -1.61
C LEU A 72 -12.90 4.57 -1.71
N ARG A 73 -12.22 4.67 -0.57
CA ARG A 73 -10.77 4.78 -0.53
C ARG A 73 -10.14 3.38 -0.58
N VAL A 74 -9.16 3.18 -1.46
CA VAL A 74 -8.48 1.88 -1.60
C VAL A 74 -6.99 2.05 -1.35
N TYR A 75 -6.49 1.33 -0.36
CA TYR A 75 -5.09 1.27 0.03
C TYR A 75 -4.38 0.18 -0.74
N LEU A 76 -3.40 0.54 -1.55
CA LEU A 76 -2.62 -0.36 -2.40
C LEU A 76 -1.26 -0.67 -1.77
N GLU A 77 -0.99 -1.96 -1.62
CA GLU A 77 0.23 -2.48 -1.00
C GLU A 77 1.48 -2.19 -1.84
N GLY A 78 2.60 -2.01 -1.13
CA GLY A 78 3.93 -1.86 -1.73
C GLY A 78 4.50 -3.15 -2.31
N ASP A 79 5.79 -3.11 -2.66
CA ASP A 79 6.48 -4.28 -3.23
C ASP A 79 6.62 -5.46 -2.25
N GLY A 80 6.40 -5.22 -0.95
CA GLY A 80 6.49 -6.22 0.10
C GLY A 80 7.91 -6.78 0.23
N HIS A 81 8.01 -8.10 0.46
CA HIS A 81 9.28 -8.81 0.55
C HIS A 81 9.67 -9.40 -0.82
N ALA A 82 9.86 -8.52 -1.82
CA ALA A 82 10.13 -8.95 -3.20
C ALA A 82 11.47 -9.69 -3.37
N TRP A 83 12.46 -9.39 -2.52
CA TRP A 83 13.81 -9.93 -2.62
C TRP A 83 14.27 -10.51 -1.29
N SER A 84 14.76 -11.76 -1.31
CA SER A 84 15.39 -12.40 -0.14
C SER A 84 16.85 -11.94 0.06
N THR A 85 17.54 -11.62 -1.03
CA THR A 85 18.88 -11.01 -1.07
C THR A 85 18.92 -9.98 -2.20
N ALA A 86 20.03 -9.29 -2.37
CA ALA A 86 20.18 -8.31 -3.46
C ALA A 86 19.95 -8.89 -4.89
N THR A 87 20.08 -10.20 -5.07
CA THR A 87 19.97 -10.86 -6.38
C THR A 87 19.01 -12.04 -6.43
N GLN A 88 18.52 -12.50 -5.27
CA GLN A 88 17.61 -13.63 -5.15
C GLN A 88 16.19 -13.16 -4.91
N PRO A 89 15.24 -13.34 -5.83
CA PRO A 89 13.83 -13.10 -5.58
C PRO A 89 13.32 -13.91 -4.38
N SER A 90 12.41 -13.32 -3.61
CA SER A 90 11.72 -14.04 -2.54
C SER A 90 10.82 -15.13 -3.11
N LEU A 91 10.61 -16.20 -2.35
CA LEU A 91 9.61 -17.22 -2.65
C LEU A 91 8.19 -16.76 -2.26
N ASP A 92 8.09 -15.81 -1.34
CA ASP A 92 6.84 -15.19 -0.92
C ASP A 92 7.03 -13.67 -0.84
N PRO A 93 6.39 -12.89 -1.72
CA PRO A 93 6.51 -11.44 -1.74
C PRO A 93 5.64 -10.73 -0.69
N SER A 94 4.95 -11.46 0.18
CA SER A 94 4.08 -10.86 1.20
C SER A 94 4.87 -9.93 2.12
N PRO A 95 4.36 -8.74 2.43
CA PRO A 95 5.03 -7.81 3.33
C PRO A 95 5.04 -8.38 4.76
N HIS A 96 6.19 -8.26 5.44
CA HIS A 96 6.32 -8.57 6.87
C HIS A 96 5.90 -7.37 7.72
N ASN A 97 6.02 -6.16 7.18
CA ASN A 97 5.54 -4.95 7.81
C ASN A 97 4.11 -4.66 7.35
N LEU A 98 3.15 -4.70 8.27
CA LEU A 98 1.74 -4.43 8.00
C LEU A 98 1.41 -2.92 8.05
N LEU A 99 2.29 -2.06 7.57
CA LEU A 99 2.07 -0.61 7.58
C LEU A 99 0.79 -0.23 6.84
N VAL A 100 0.64 -0.64 5.59
CA VAL A 100 -0.51 -0.25 4.76
C VAL A 100 -1.84 -0.76 5.33
N PRO A 101 -1.96 -2.02 5.76
CA PRO A 101 -3.13 -2.48 6.48
C PRO A 101 -3.46 -1.66 7.73
N ARG A 102 -2.45 -1.27 8.55
CA ARG A 102 -2.68 -0.41 9.73
C ARG A 102 -3.19 0.96 9.34
N LEU A 103 -2.64 1.60 8.31
CA LEU A 103 -3.16 2.88 7.82
C LEU A 103 -4.63 2.79 7.39
N ALA A 104 -5.02 1.65 6.80
CA ALA A 104 -6.38 1.43 6.34
C ALA A 104 -7.38 1.18 7.51
N VAL A 105 -6.98 0.45 8.56
CA VAL A 105 -7.87 0.23 9.73
C VAL A 105 -8.04 1.49 10.57
N ASP A 106 -7.03 2.37 10.60
CA ASP A 106 -7.06 3.64 11.33
C ASP A 106 -7.80 4.76 10.57
N ASP A 107 -8.13 4.55 9.30
CA ASP A 107 -8.89 5.50 8.49
C ASP A 107 -10.39 5.38 8.78
N PRO A 108 -11.03 6.45 9.27
CA PRO A 108 -12.46 6.45 9.59
C PRO A 108 -13.37 6.51 8.35
N THR A 109 -12.81 6.76 7.16
CA THR A 109 -13.61 6.82 5.93
C THR A 109 -13.90 5.42 5.38
N PRO A 110 -14.96 5.23 4.57
CA PRO A 110 -15.18 3.96 3.89
C PRO A 110 -13.97 3.57 3.05
N ASN A 111 -13.32 2.48 3.42
CA ASN A 111 -12.07 2.07 2.78
C ASN A 111 -11.91 0.56 2.69
N ALA A 112 -11.03 0.14 1.78
CA ALA A 112 -10.57 -1.23 1.66
C ALA A 112 -9.04 -1.26 1.49
N TYR A 113 -8.40 -2.29 2.03
CA TYR A 113 -7.02 -2.63 1.73
C TYR A 113 -6.98 -3.66 0.61
N LEU A 114 -6.05 -3.49 -0.32
CA LEU A 114 -5.87 -4.37 -1.47
C LEU A 114 -4.40 -4.75 -1.60
N ALA A 115 -4.11 -6.03 -1.37
CA ALA A 115 -2.80 -6.62 -1.63
C ALA A 115 -2.54 -6.75 -3.13
N ARG A 116 -1.29 -6.96 -3.50
CA ARG A 116 -0.90 -7.20 -4.90
C ARG A 116 -1.02 -8.68 -5.26
N PRO A 117 -1.01 -9.02 -6.57
CA PRO A 117 -0.92 -10.41 -7.01
C PRO A 117 0.24 -11.13 -6.33
N CYS A 118 -0.03 -12.35 -5.86
CA CYS A 118 0.92 -13.25 -5.20
C CYS A 118 1.36 -12.84 -3.77
N GLN A 119 0.85 -11.75 -3.23
CA GLN A 119 1.03 -11.43 -1.80
C GLN A 119 -0.06 -12.12 -0.97
N PHE A 120 0.33 -12.77 0.12
CA PHE A 120 -0.52 -13.52 1.06
C PHE A 120 -1.31 -14.71 0.46
N VAL A 121 -1.44 -14.78 -0.86
CA VAL A 121 -2.12 -15.86 -1.58
C VAL A 121 -1.33 -16.20 -2.82
N MET A 122 -0.70 -17.37 -2.82
CA MET A 122 0.01 -17.89 -3.99
C MET A 122 -0.94 -18.68 -4.88
N ALA A 123 -0.76 -18.55 -6.20
CA ALA A 123 -1.49 -19.28 -7.23
C ALA A 123 -0.50 -19.89 -8.23
N ALA A 124 -0.96 -20.85 -9.04
CA ALA A 124 -0.09 -21.51 -10.01
C ALA A 124 0.53 -20.55 -11.05
N ALA A 125 -0.14 -19.44 -11.34
CA ALA A 125 0.35 -18.40 -12.25
C ALA A 125 1.38 -17.44 -11.60
N CYS A 126 1.61 -17.52 -10.28
CA CYS A 126 2.57 -16.68 -9.59
C CYS A 126 4.00 -17.04 -9.99
N GLN A 127 4.70 -16.06 -10.54
CA GLN A 127 6.10 -16.15 -10.93
C GLN A 127 6.87 -14.96 -10.38
N SER A 128 8.14 -15.14 -10.05
CA SER A 128 8.98 -14.09 -9.45
C SER A 128 9.02 -12.79 -10.27
N ALA A 129 8.86 -12.86 -11.58
CA ALA A 129 8.76 -11.68 -12.43
C ALA A 129 7.64 -10.72 -11.99
N LEU A 130 6.53 -11.23 -11.44
CA LEU A 130 5.37 -10.41 -11.01
C LEU A 130 5.63 -9.56 -9.76
N TRP A 131 6.69 -9.85 -9.01
CA TRP A 131 7.13 -8.99 -7.89
C TRP A 131 8.55 -8.47 -8.05
N THR A 132 9.17 -8.73 -9.22
CA THR A 132 10.46 -8.16 -9.59
C THR A 132 10.35 -7.21 -10.78
N ASN A 133 10.83 -7.59 -11.96
CA ASN A 133 10.88 -6.70 -13.13
C ASN A 133 9.52 -6.40 -13.77
N ARG A 134 8.54 -7.30 -13.69
CA ARG A 134 7.16 -7.13 -14.22
C ARG A 134 6.14 -6.68 -13.17
N ARG A 135 6.58 -6.20 -12.01
CA ARG A 135 5.70 -5.84 -10.88
C ARG A 135 4.73 -4.69 -11.15
N PHE A 136 4.93 -3.94 -12.21
CA PHE A 136 4.03 -2.89 -12.72
C PHE A 136 3.54 -3.21 -14.14
N SER A 137 3.50 -4.50 -14.52
CA SER A 137 3.05 -4.90 -15.85
C SER A 137 1.56 -4.63 -16.05
N GLN A 138 1.15 -4.59 -17.32
CA GLN A 138 -0.28 -4.44 -17.67
C GLN A 138 -1.14 -5.55 -17.04
N ASP A 139 -0.62 -6.79 -16.92
CA ASP A 139 -1.35 -7.89 -16.28
C ASP A 139 -1.68 -7.57 -14.81
N VAL A 140 -0.70 -7.01 -14.07
CA VAL A 140 -0.88 -6.59 -12.67
C VAL A 140 -1.89 -5.45 -12.58
N VAL A 141 -1.77 -4.42 -13.41
CA VAL A 141 -2.69 -3.27 -13.44
C VAL A 141 -4.10 -3.72 -13.80
N THR A 142 -4.25 -4.58 -14.81
CA THR A 142 -5.56 -5.12 -15.23
C THR A 142 -6.19 -5.90 -14.08
N ARG A 143 -5.44 -6.75 -13.40
CA ARG A 143 -5.97 -7.53 -12.27
C ARG A 143 -6.43 -6.65 -11.10
N LEU A 144 -5.68 -5.60 -10.77
CA LEU A 144 -6.07 -4.64 -9.75
C LEU A 144 -7.30 -3.82 -10.19
N SER A 145 -7.39 -3.45 -11.47
CA SER A 145 -8.58 -2.79 -12.04
C SER A 145 -9.84 -3.65 -11.91
N GLN A 146 -9.75 -4.96 -12.20
CA GLN A 146 -10.86 -5.90 -12.00
C GLN A 146 -11.26 -6.01 -10.51
N ALA A 147 -10.30 -5.92 -9.58
CA ALA A 147 -10.62 -5.89 -8.16
C ALA A 147 -11.40 -4.63 -7.77
N LEU A 148 -11.03 -3.46 -8.32
CA LEU A 148 -11.80 -2.24 -8.12
C LEU A 148 -13.23 -2.37 -8.67
N ASP A 149 -13.42 -3.05 -9.80
CA ASP A 149 -14.77 -3.30 -10.35
C ASP A 149 -15.61 -4.20 -9.43
N GLN A 150 -15.00 -5.24 -8.84
CA GLN A 150 -15.66 -6.10 -7.84
C GLN A 150 -16.03 -5.32 -6.56
N LEU A 151 -15.14 -4.43 -6.09
CA LEU A 151 -15.41 -3.55 -4.95
C LEU A 151 -16.56 -2.57 -5.29
N LYS A 152 -16.54 -1.99 -6.49
CA LYS A 152 -17.60 -1.09 -6.97
C LYS A 152 -18.98 -1.76 -7.00
N GLN A 153 -19.04 -3.01 -7.46
CA GLN A 153 -20.28 -3.79 -7.41
C GLN A 153 -20.74 -4.04 -5.99
N ARG A 154 -19.81 -4.33 -5.05
CA ARG A 154 -20.13 -4.63 -3.65
C ARG A 154 -20.64 -3.41 -2.88
N TYR A 155 -19.95 -2.26 -3.00
CA TYR A 155 -20.22 -1.06 -2.19
C TYR A 155 -21.09 -0.03 -2.90
N GLY A 156 -21.33 -0.18 -4.21
CA GLY A 156 -22.14 0.75 -5.01
C GLY A 156 -21.50 2.12 -5.17
N ASN A 157 -20.20 2.26 -4.89
CA ASN A 157 -19.48 3.51 -5.03
C ASN A 157 -19.38 3.92 -6.51
N ARG A 158 -19.41 5.24 -6.75
CA ARG A 158 -19.21 5.80 -8.09
C ARG A 158 -17.75 6.11 -8.35
N GLU A 159 -17.02 6.46 -7.30
CA GLU A 159 -15.67 7.01 -7.33
C GLU A 159 -14.73 6.25 -6.40
N PHE A 160 -13.45 6.30 -6.74
CA PHE A 160 -12.36 5.79 -5.92
C PHE A 160 -11.37 6.90 -5.58
N GLU A 161 -10.86 6.86 -4.35
CA GLU A 161 -9.62 7.49 -3.93
C GLU A 161 -8.58 6.40 -3.77
N LEU A 162 -7.41 6.55 -4.38
CA LEU A 162 -6.36 5.56 -4.26
C LEU A 162 -5.24 6.07 -3.36
N VAL A 163 -4.83 5.23 -2.41
CA VAL A 163 -3.69 5.50 -1.53
C VAL A 163 -2.63 4.43 -1.79
N GLY A 164 -1.50 4.83 -2.34
CA GLY A 164 -0.42 3.92 -2.69
C GLY A 164 0.80 4.10 -1.80
N TYR A 165 1.34 3.00 -1.28
CA TYR A 165 2.59 2.99 -0.54
C TYR A 165 3.72 2.39 -1.37
N SER A 166 4.91 3.02 -1.39
CA SER A 166 6.08 2.48 -2.07
C SER A 166 5.76 2.14 -3.54
N GLY A 167 5.95 0.89 -3.98
CA GLY A 167 5.54 0.43 -5.31
C GLY A 167 4.03 0.49 -5.56
N GLY A 168 3.19 0.46 -4.51
CA GLY A 168 1.75 0.67 -4.63
C GLY A 168 1.38 2.06 -5.16
N ALA A 169 2.27 3.06 -5.00
CA ALA A 169 2.09 4.39 -5.58
C ALA A 169 2.09 4.36 -7.11
N ALA A 170 3.04 3.65 -7.73
CA ALA A 170 3.07 3.48 -9.18
C ALA A 170 1.79 2.79 -9.69
N LEU A 171 1.31 1.77 -8.96
CA LEU A 171 0.06 1.08 -9.31
C LEU A 171 -1.17 1.97 -9.14
N ALA A 172 -1.23 2.80 -8.09
CA ALA A 172 -2.30 3.79 -7.91
C ALA A 172 -2.36 4.78 -9.08
N LEU A 173 -1.20 5.31 -9.48
CA LEU A 173 -1.09 6.22 -10.62
C LEU A 173 -1.45 5.54 -11.94
N LEU A 174 -0.99 4.32 -12.20
CA LEU A 174 -1.32 3.56 -13.40
C LEU A 174 -2.82 3.21 -13.48
N LEU A 175 -3.44 2.85 -12.36
CA LEU A 175 -4.89 2.64 -12.30
C LEU A 175 -5.64 3.95 -12.59
N ALA A 176 -5.23 5.06 -11.97
CA ALA A 176 -5.83 6.37 -12.19
C ALA A 176 -5.69 6.85 -13.64
N ALA A 177 -4.57 6.52 -14.29
CA ALA A 177 -4.35 6.84 -15.70
C ALA A 177 -5.27 6.07 -16.65
N GLN A 178 -5.67 4.84 -16.26
CA GLN A 178 -6.46 3.94 -17.10
C GLN A 178 -7.96 3.89 -16.73
N ARG A 179 -8.38 4.57 -15.64
CA ARG A 179 -9.77 4.59 -15.14
C ARG A 179 -10.31 6.02 -15.09
N ASN A 180 -11.62 6.15 -15.33
CA ASN A 180 -12.31 7.46 -15.25
C ASN A 180 -13.03 7.65 -13.90
N ASP A 181 -13.06 6.64 -13.05
CA ASP A 181 -13.72 6.66 -11.74
C ASP A 181 -12.75 6.80 -10.56
N VAL A 182 -11.46 7.02 -10.84
CA VAL A 182 -10.48 7.44 -9.83
C VAL A 182 -10.42 8.97 -9.82
N THR A 183 -10.78 9.58 -8.70
CA THR A 183 -10.89 11.05 -8.58
C THR A 183 -9.65 11.69 -7.96
N GLN A 184 -8.86 10.94 -7.20
CA GLN A 184 -7.60 11.42 -6.62
C GLN A 184 -6.66 10.28 -6.27
N VAL A 185 -5.36 10.60 -6.19
CA VAL A 185 -4.32 9.69 -5.73
C VAL A 185 -3.52 10.34 -4.60
N GLN A 186 -3.31 9.60 -3.52
CA GLN A 186 -2.38 9.97 -2.47
C GLN A 186 -1.28 8.90 -2.34
N THR A 187 -0.05 9.30 -2.04
CA THR A 187 1.06 8.34 -1.94
C THR A 187 1.88 8.58 -0.69
N LEU A 188 2.40 7.50 -0.11
CA LEU A 188 3.32 7.52 1.02
C LEU A 188 4.60 6.78 0.62
N ALA A 189 5.77 7.39 0.78
CA ALA A 189 7.05 6.84 0.33
C ALA A 189 7.00 6.32 -1.13
N GLY A 190 6.29 7.04 -2.02
CA GLY A 190 5.82 6.54 -3.30
C GLY A 190 6.91 6.39 -4.35
N ASN A 191 6.98 5.23 -5.01
CA ASN A 191 7.68 5.09 -6.28
C ASN A 191 6.79 5.67 -7.39
N LEU A 192 6.96 6.97 -7.69
CA LEU A 192 6.13 7.71 -8.63
C LEU A 192 6.48 7.42 -10.09
N SER A 193 7.72 6.97 -10.37
CA SER A 193 8.19 6.51 -11.68
C SER A 193 9.22 5.41 -11.49
N PRO A 194 8.84 4.15 -11.71
CA PRO A 194 9.75 3.00 -11.62
C PRO A 194 10.99 3.15 -12.51
N ARG A 195 10.84 3.76 -13.68
CA ARG A 195 11.94 4.02 -14.62
C ARG A 195 12.96 5.02 -14.05
N LEU A 196 12.50 6.16 -13.55
CA LEU A 196 13.36 7.15 -12.90
C LEU A 196 14.01 6.57 -11.63
N TRP A 197 13.25 5.86 -10.82
CA TRP A 197 13.76 5.21 -9.62
C TRP A 197 14.89 4.22 -9.93
N ALA A 198 14.67 3.31 -10.89
CA ALA A 198 15.70 2.35 -11.30
C ALA A 198 16.97 3.06 -11.79
N THR A 199 16.83 4.09 -12.61
CA THR A 199 17.95 4.91 -13.09
C THR A 199 18.70 5.58 -11.94
N MET A 200 17.98 6.23 -11.00
CA MET A 200 18.58 6.91 -9.85
C MET A 200 19.33 5.96 -8.91
N LYS A 201 18.85 4.74 -8.80
CA LYS A 201 19.43 3.68 -7.94
C LYS A 201 20.50 2.85 -8.65
N GLY A 202 20.76 3.10 -9.94
CA GLY A 202 21.71 2.29 -10.73
C GLY A 202 21.28 0.83 -10.89
N LEU A 203 19.96 0.58 -10.89
CA LEU A 203 19.38 -0.74 -11.04
C LEU A 203 19.10 -1.07 -12.52
N SER A 204 18.97 -2.36 -12.83
CA SER A 204 18.50 -2.80 -14.15
C SER A 204 17.10 -2.25 -14.44
N PRO A 205 16.79 -1.95 -15.70
CA PRO A 205 15.44 -1.59 -16.12
C PRO A 205 14.41 -2.64 -15.67
N LEU A 206 13.20 -2.17 -15.32
CA LEU A 206 12.09 -3.05 -14.96
C LEU A 206 11.36 -3.48 -16.25
N ASP A 207 12.00 -4.35 -17.04
CA ASP A 207 11.48 -4.79 -18.32
C ASP A 207 10.10 -5.45 -18.17
N GLY A 208 9.14 -4.98 -18.97
CA GLY A 208 7.74 -5.42 -18.93
C GLY A 208 6.89 -4.71 -17.87
N SER A 209 7.43 -3.73 -17.15
CA SER A 209 6.68 -2.81 -16.29
C SER A 209 6.30 -1.53 -17.03
N LEU A 210 5.13 -0.99 -16.71
CA LEU A 210 4.66 0.32 -17.15
C LEU A 210 5.27 1.42 -16.26
N ASP A 211 5.24 2.64 -16.77
CA ASP A 211 5.68 3.81 -16.01
C ASP A 211 4.57 4.88 -16.00
N PRO A 212 4.19 5.46 -14.84
CA PRO A 212 3.17 6.50 -14.75
C PRO A 212 3.44 7.71 -15.63
N LEU A 213 4.70 8.11 -15.85
CA LEU A 213 5.03 9.25 -16.70
C LEU A 213 4.72 9.05 -18.19
N ASP A 214 4.49 7.81 -18.63
CA ASP A 214 4.00 7.55 -19.99
C ASP A 214 2.53 8.01 -20.16
N TYR A 215 1.83 8.28 -19.05
CA TYR A 215 0.44 8.76 -18.98
C TYR A 215 0.35 10.17 -18.38
N ARG A 216 1.45 10.96 -18.42
CA ARG A 216 1.53 12.28 -17.75
C ARG A 216 0.40 13.24 -18.13
N GLU A 217 -0.05 13.25 -19.38
CA GLU A 217 -1.14 14.14 -19.84
C GLU A 217 -2.44 13.87 -19.08
N ARG A 218 -2.77 12.61 -18.83
CA ARG A 218 -3.94 12.23 -18.04
C ARG A 218 -3.72 12.50 -16.55
N LEU A 219 -2.54 12.17 -16.03
CA LEU A 219 -2.20 12.32 -14.61
C LEU A 219 -2.06 13.78 -14.19
N ALA A 220 -1.67 14.67 -15.10
CA ALA A 220 -1.58 16.10 -14.81
C ALA A 220 -2.96 16.75 -14.52
N LEU A 221 -4.05 16.13 -14.96
CA LEU A 221 -5.42 16.59 -14.74
C LEU A 221 -6.08 15.97 -13.48
N LEU A 222 -5.34 15.17 -12.74
CA LEU A 222 -5.85 14.47 -11.56
C LEU A 222 -5.26 15.07 -10.28
N PRO A 223 -6.07 15.39 -9.27
CA PRO A 223 -5.58 15.78 -7.95
C PRO A 223 -4.69 14.70 -7.33
N GLN A 224 -3.48 15.08 -6.90
CA GLN A 224 -2.50 14.19 -6.31
C GLN A 224 -1.88 14.80 -5.06
N ARG A 225 -1.59 13.95 -4.06
CA ARG A 225 -0.77 14.31 -2.90
C ARG A 225 0.31 13.25 -2.68
N HIS A 226 1.54 13.70 -2.62
CA HIS A 226 2.71 12.83 -2.43
C HIS A 226 3.39 13.17 -1.11
N LEU A 227 3.33 12.23 -0.14
CA LEU A 227 4.04 12.33 1.14
C LEU A 227 5.41 11.67 0.99
N ILE A 228 6.47 12.47 1.15
CA ILE A 228 7.85 12.12 0.81
C ILE A 228 8.67 12.05 2.09
N GLY A 229 9.27 10.89 2.39
CA GLY A 229 10.13 10.72 3.56
C GLY A 229 11.52 11.34 3.31
N GLU A 230 11.92 12.32 4.13
CA GLU A 230 13.25 12.93 4.00
C GLU A 230 14.39 11.98 4.36
N ALA A 231 14.12 10.97 5.20
CA ALA A 231 15.09 9.94 5.59
C ALA A 231 14.88 8.60 4.82
N ASP A 232 14.12 8.62 3.73
CA ASP A 232 13.86 7.42 2.92
C ASP A 232 15.06 7.13 2.00
N LEU A 233 15.73 6.00 2.26
CA LEU A 233 16.88 5.54 1.47
C LEU A 233 16.45 4.58 0.33
N ILE A 234 15.22 4.09 0.34
CA ILE A 234 14.67 3.19 -0.70
C ILE A 234 14.10 4.01 -1.84
N ILE A 235 13.24 4.98 -1.51
CA ILE A 235 12.66 5.94 -2.46
C ILE A 235 13.25 7.33 -2.14
N PRO A 236 14.35 7.72 -2.82
CA PRO A 236 14.99 9.02 -2.56
C PRO A 236 14.04 10.19 -2.83
N SER A 237 14.06 11.22 -2.00
CA SER A 237 13.21 12.43 -2.16
C SER A 237 13.35 13.09 -3.53
N GLY A 238 14.55 13.09 -4.11
CA GLY A 238 14.79 13.59 -5.47
C GLY A 238 14.02 12.84 -6.58
N LEU A 239 13.42 11.70 -6.31
CA LEU A 239 12.49 11.06 -7.26
C LEU A 239 11.22 11.90 -7.41
N ALA A 240 10.68 12.41 -6.29
CA ALA A 240 9.51 13.26 -6.29
C ALA A 240 9.78 14.59 -7.04
N ASP A 241 10.96 15.19 -6.86
CA ASP A 241 11.35 16.40 -7.58
C ASP A 241 11.37 16.18 -9.10
N ARG A 242 11.93 15.05 -9.55
CA ARG A 242 11.97 14.70 -10.98
C ARG A 242 10.59 14.38 -11.53
N TYR A 243 9.76 13.70 -10.74
CA TYR A 243 8.38 13.41 -11.12
C TYR A 243 7.56 14.70 -11.24
N GLN A 244 7.69 15.62 -10.26
CA GLN A 244 7.06 16.93 -10.27
C GLN A 244 7.40 17.72 -11.54
N GLN A 245 8.70 17.79 -11.87
CA GLN A 245 9.18 18.47 -13.08
C GLN A 245 8.62 17.84 -14.37
N ALA A 246 8.52 16.51 -14.42
CA ALA A 246 8.05 15.80 -15.61
C ALA A 246 6.53 15.82 -15.76
N LEU A 247 5.79 15.85 -14.64
CA LEU A 247 4.33 15.90 -14.64
C LEU A 247 3.80 17.32 -14.93
N ASP A 248 4.46 18.34 -14.35
CA ASP A 248 4.13 19.77 -14.48
C ASP A 248 2.64 20.05 -14.23
N SER A 249 2.12 19.59 -13.09
CA SER A 249 0.70 19.70 -12.74
C SER A 249 0.48 20.64 -11.56
N PRO A 250 -0.42 21.65 -11.69
CA PRO A 250 -0.82 22.49 -10.56
C PRO A 250 -1.71 21.74 -9.55
N LEU A 251 -2.23 20.56 -9.92
CA LEU A 251 -3.12 19.74 -9.10
C LEU A 251 -2.35 18.75 -8.21
N SER A 252 -1.01 18.85 -8.12
CA SER A 252 -0.18 17.93 -7.36
C SER A 252 0.50 18.63 -6.20
N GLU A 253 0.32 18.09 -4.99
CA GLU A 253 0.97 18.52 -3.75
C GLU A 253 2.12 17.58 -3.40
N TYR A 254 3.27 18.15 -3.03
CA TYR A 254 4.47 17.43 -2.61
C TYR A 254 4.86 17.84 -1.20
N ILE A 255 4.72 16.91 -0.24
CA ILE A 255 4.88 17.17 1.18
C ILE A 255 6.06 16.39 1.72
N HIS A 256 7.12 17.09 2.09
CA HIS A 256 8.29 16.48 2.71
C HIS A 256 8.03 16.23 4.19
N VAL A 257 8.16 14.96 4.60
CA VAL A 257 7.91 14.50 5.96
C VAL A 257 9.24 14.32 6.67
N ARG A 258 9.56 15.27 7.55
CA ARG A 258 10.81 15.26 8.30
C ARG A 258 10.94 14.01 9.18
N GLY A 259 12.06 13.31 9.05
CA GLY A 259 12.38 12.12 9.85
C GLY A 259 11.64 10.86 9.44
N ALA A 260 10.71 10.89 8.47
CA ALA A 260 10.10 9.69 7.95
C ALA A 260 11.11 8.93 7.07
N SER A 261 11.28 7.64 7.35
CA SER A 261 12.02 6.69 6.53
C SER A 261 11.06 5.92 5.61
N HIS A 262 11.56 4.88 4.92
CA HIS A 262 10.69 4.10 4.03
C HIS A 262 9.51 3.48 4.79
N ASP A 263 9.75 2.93 5.99
CA ASP A 263 8.80 2.13 6.76
C ASP A 263 8.36 2.72 8.10
N ARG A 264 8.82 3.94 8.44
CA ARG A 264 8.57 4.57 9.75
C ARG A 264 8.12 6.01 9.62
N GLY A 265 7.30 6.43 10.58
CA GLY A 265 6.79 7.81 10.68
C GLY A 265 5.51 8.04 9.89
N TRP A 266 4.95 7.00 9.26
CA TRP A 266 3.80 7.13 8.38
C TRP A 266 2.46 7.11 9.11
N GLU A 267 2.29 6.32 10.19
CA GLU A 267 1.04 6.27 10.95
C GLU A 267 0.66 7.66 11.51
N ALA A 268 1.60 8.30 12.21
CA ALA A 268 1.38 9.65 12.76
C ALA A 268 1.19 10.71 11.66
N THR A 269 1.93 10.58 10.55
CA THR A 269 1.79 11.47 9.39
C THR A 269 0.42 11.28 8.75
N TRP A 270 0.04 10.04 8.44
CA TRP A 270 -1.21 9.75 7.77
C TRP A 270 -2.44 10.13 8.61
N SER A 271 -2.42 9.91 9.92
CA SER A 271 -3.50 10.33 10.81
C SER A 271 -3.84 11.83 10.71
N ARG A 272 -2.86 12.67 10.34
CA ARG A 272 -3.03 14.09 10.07
C ARG A 272 -3.61 14.34 8.68
N TRP A 273 -3.08 13.66 7.65
CA TRP A 273 -3.41 13.92 6.25
C TRP A 273 -4.66 13.19 5.75
N VAL A 274 -5.05 12.08 6.37
CA VAL A 274 -6.20 11.25 5.96
C VAL A 274 -7.52 12.02 5.92
N LYS A 275 -7.66 13.06 6.77
CA LYS A 275 -8.85 13.92 6.86
C LYS A 275 -8.69 15.27 6.17
N THR A 276 -7.50 15.55 5.62
CA THR A 276 -7.22 16.83 4.96
C THR A 276 -7.58 16.71 3.49
N PRO A 277 -8.58 17.45 2.99
CA PRO A 277 -8.92 17.46 1.57
C PRO A 277 -7.72 17.84 0.71
N LEU A 278 -7.66 17.37 -0.54
CA LEU A 278 -6.75 17.97 -1.53
C LEU A 278 -7.25 19.37 -1.88
N ILE A 279 -6.31 20.28 -2.14
CA ILE A 279 -6.58 21.73 -2.29
C ILE A 279 -7.66 22.03 -3.36
N HIS A 280 -7.86 21.10 -4.29
CA HIS A 280 -8.78 21.27 -5.42
C HIS A 280 -10.14 20.56 -5.25
N GLU A 281 -10.45 20.03 -4.06
CA GLU A 281 -11.74 19.37 -3.80
C GLU A 281 -12.83 20.30 -3.23
N ASP A 282 -12.49 21.53 -2.83
CA ASP A 282 -13.48 22.47 -2.29
C ASP A 282 -14.03 23.37 -3.41
N PRO A 283 -15.25 23.07 -3.94
CA PRO A 283 -15.85 23.89 -5.00
C PRO A 283 -16.18 25.33 -4.56
N LYS A 284 -15.99 25.67 -3.27
CA LYS A 284 -16.18 27.03 -2.75
C LYS A 284 -14.92 27.89 -2.86
N ILE A 285 -13.74 27.29 -3.10
CA ILE A 285 -12.48 28.04 -3.23
C ILE A 285 -12.23 28.49 -4.67
N ASP A 286 -12.79 27.78 -5.67
CA ASP A 286 -12.49 27.99 -7.08
C ASP A 286 -12.96 29.36 -7.64
N ASP A 287 -14.09 29.91 -7.17
CA ASP A 287 -14.64 31.14 -7.76
C ASP A 287 -13.98 32.42 -7.23
N GLU A 288 -13.43 32.44 -6.04
CA GLU A 288 -12.89 33.63 -5.39
C GLU A 288 -11.36 33.77 -5.59
N GLN A 289 -10.62 32.67 -5.60
CA GLN A 289 -9.16 32.70 -5.82
C GLN A 289 -8.75 32.80 -7.28
N VAL A 290 -9.57 32.31 -8.21
CA VAL A 290 -9.34 32.50 -9.65
C VAL A 290 -9.55 33.96 -10.05
N ARG A 291 -10.49 34.67 -9.42
CA ARG A 291 -10.72 36.11 -9.65
C ARG A 291 -9.58 37.01 -9.14
N LEU A 292 -8.83 36.57 -8.14
CA LEU A 292 -7.73 37.37 -7.57
C LEU A 292 -6.38 37.18 -8.29
N LYS A 293 -6.27 36.26 -9.23
CA LYS A 293 -5.03 35.97 -9.97
C LYS A 293 -5.06 36.36 -11.46
N THR A 294 -6.15 36.92 -11.95
CA THR A 294 -6.18 37.51 -13.28
C THR A 294 -5.69 38.96 -13.17
N PRO A 295 -4.50 39.32 -13.67
CA PRO A 295 -4.11 40.71 -13.79
C PRO A 295 -5.02 41.36 -14.85
N GLU A 296 -5.72 42.44 -14.49
CA GLU A 296 -6.27 43.38 -15.45
C GLU A 296 -5.12 43.92 -16.32
N TYR A 297 -4.91 43.29 -17.45
CA TYR A 297 -4.11 43.91 -18.52
C TYR A 297 -5.06 44.45 -19.58
N LEU A 298 -5.33 45.80 -19.45
CA LEU A 298 -5.36 46.81 -20.49
C LEU A 298 -6.22 46.52 -21.73
N SER A 299 -7.29 47.24 -21.78
CA SER A 299 -7.82 47.75 -23.07
C SER A 299 -7.25 49.15 -23.37
N PRO A 300 -7.03 49.48 -24.65
CA PRO A 300 -6.29 50.66 -25.13
C PRO A 300 -6.98 51.99 -24.86
#